data_232a56698621f90da760a002fe0ac4d4
#
_entry.id   232a56698621f90da760a002fe0ac4d4
#
_cell.length_a   1.000
_cell.length_b   1.000
_cell.length_c   1.000
_cell.angle_alpha   90.00
_cell.angle_beta   90.00
_cell.angle_gamma   90.00
#
_symmetry.space_group_name_H-M   'P 1'
#
loop_
_entity.id
_entity.type
_entity.pdbx_description
1 polymer ?
#
loop_
_entity_poly.entity_id
_entity_poly.type
_entity_poly.pdbx_seq_one_letter_code
_entity_poly.pdbx_strand_id
1 'polypeptide(L)'
;MEEKVGKHETYMATKAHSALTRTRLYEAHVDSQRPSRAQSPPRQRALETYSLVVALNHAVRLRKNSDFQRVKQQGHNIVSPLLVIAWMPNEISQTRVGFVVSKRVAKHAVDRNHLKRLLGEVMRGLLPHLPGGIDIIISARQKANTANLATLERDLTTLLRRARLLETS
;
A
#
# COMPACT_ATOMS: atom_id res chain seq x y z
N MET A 1 -23.62 35.28 56.10
CA MET A 1 -22.46 34.81 56.85
C MET A 1 -21.50 34.25 55.84
N GLU A 2 -20.58 35.08 55.61
CA GLU A 2 -19.14 35.19 55.33
C GLU A 2 -18.76 34.60 53.97
N GLU A 3 -18.69 35.37 53.02
CA GLU A 3 -17.62 36.24 52.44
C GLU A 3 -16.19 35.61 52.55
N LYS A 4 -15.64 35.12 51.45
CA LYS A 4 -14.21 35.09 51.16
C LYS A 4 -13.94 35.60 49.77
N VAL A 5 -13.83 36.90 49.72
CA VAL A 5 -13.20 37.72 48.67
C VAL A 5 -11.69 37.49 48.73
N GLY A 6 -11.09 37.43 47.54
CA GLY A 6 -9.80 38.01 47.27
C GLY A 6 -8.58 37.09 47.38
N LYS A 7 -7.96 36.85 46.22
CA LYS A 7 -6.51 37.01 45.99
C LYS A 7 -6.17 36.63 44.54
N HIS A 8 -6.53 37.51 43.64
CA HIS A 8 -5.94 37.56 42.31
C HIS A 8 -5.51 39.00 42.05
N GLU A 9 -4.36 39.34 42.52
CA GLU A 9 -3.58 40.48 42.03
C GLU A 9 -2.20 40.36 42.66
N THR A 10 -1.26 39.98 41.89
CA THR A 10 0.18 40.37 41.94
C THR A 10 1.04 39.30 41.21
N TYR A 11 0.94 39.27 39.90
CA TYR A 11 1.98 38.58 39.12
C TYR A 11 2.11 39.15 37.69
N MET A 12 2.17 40.47 37.59
CA MET A 12 2.46 41.15 36.33
C MET A 12 3.37 42.38 36.59
N ALA A 13 4.60 42.14 36.97
CA ALA A 13 5.63 43.19 36.85
C ALA A 13 7.00 42.61 37.21
N THR A 14 7.63 41.83 36.35
CA THR A 14 9.11 41.70 36.33
C THR A 14 9.54 40.86 35.12
N LYS A 15 9.38 41.39 33.92
CA LYS A 15 10.11 40.88 32.76
C LYS A 15 10.26 41.95 31.68
N ALA A 16 10.88 43.03 32.05
CA ALA A 16 11.31 44.02 31.08
C ALA A 16 12.63 44.65 31.55
N HIS A 17 13.70 43.90 31.59
CA HIS A 17 15.07 44.41 31.61
C HIS A 17 16.07 43.23 31.47
N SER A 18 16.25 42.70 30.30
CA SER A 18 17.51 42.07 29.87
C SER A 18 17.45 41.68 28.37
N ALA A 19 17.22 42.65 27.55
CA ALA A 19 17.33 42.50 26.10
C ALA A 19 18.15 43.64 25.49
N LEU A 20 19.35 43.84 26.00
CA LEU A 20 20.26 44.84 25.41
C LEU A 20 21.70 44.55 25.88
N THR A 21 22.29 43.43 25.50
CA THR A 21 23.76 43.29 25.43
C THR A 21 24.12 41.88 24.91
N ARG A 22 23.86 41.57 23.67
CA ARG A 22 24.54 40.51 22.97
C ARG A 22 24.42 40.62 21.44
N THR A 23 24.70 41.83 20.97
CA THR A 23 24.90 42.07 19.56
C THR A 23 26.29 42.68 19.39
N ARG A 24 27.29 41.85 19.33
CA ARG A 24 28.62 42.13 18.77
C ARG A 24 29.58 41.02 19.19
N LEU A 25 29.69 39.96 18.40
CA LEU A 25 30.89 39.10 18.27
C LEU A 25 30.52 37.82 17.49
N TYR A 26 29.98 38.00 16.27
CA TYR A 26 29.95 36.91 15.31
C TYR A 26 30.04 37.45 13.87
N GLU A 27 31.04 38.29 13.67
CA GLU A 27 31.54 38.55 12.32
C GLU A 27 32.98 38.11 12.29
N ALA A 28 33.32 37.39 11.23
CA ALA A 28 34.62 36.84 10.84
C ALA A 28 34.94 35.41 11.33
N HIS A 29 34.33 34.42 10.74
CA HIS A 29 35.03 33.29 10.16
C HIS A 29 34.09 32.56 9.20
N VAL A 30 33.84 33.15 8.04
CA VAL A 30 33.36 32.44 6.88
C VAL A 30 34.60 31.91 6.17
N ASP A 31 35.02 30.76 6.53
CA ASP A 31 36.02 30.04 5.73
C ASP A 31 35.36 28.88 4.98
N SER A 32 35.32 29.10 3.74
CA SER A 32 35.56 28.26 2.59
C SER A 32 35.95 26.80 2.86
N GLN A 33 35.02 25.95 3.33
CA GLN A 33 35.08 24.51 3.05
C GLN A 33 33.65 23.91 3.22
N ARG A 34 32.73 24.31 2.36
CA ARG A 34 31.60 23.45 2.04
C ARG A 34 32.13 22.35 1.12
N PRO A 35 32.16 21.09 1.54
CA PRO A 35 32.34 20.02 0.58
C PRO A 35 31.17 20.13 -0.40
N SER A 36 31.51 20.24 -1.67
CA SER A 36 30.57 20.20 -2.79
C SER A 36 29.60 19.07 -2.54
N ARG A 37 28.32 19.42 -2.45
CA ARG A 37 27.20 18.52 -2.31
C ARG A 37 27.35 17.43 -3.38
N ALA A 38 27.89 16.27 -2.96
CA ALA A 38 27.96 15.11 -3.80
C ALA A 38 26.56 14.91 -4.37
N GLN A 39 26.45 15.02 -5.67
CA GLN A 39 25.21 14.79 -6.40
C GLN A 39 24.79 13.38 -6.07
N SER A 40 23.77 13.24 -5.24
CA SER A 40 23.13 11.96 -4.97
C SER A 40 22.72 11.38 -6.32
N PRO A 41 23.05 10.13 -6.64
CA PRO A 41 22.64 9.51 -7.89
C PRO A 41 21.13 9.63 -8.00
N PRO A 42 20.56 9.84 -9.19
CA PRO A 42 19.15 10.12 -9.37
C PRO A 42 18.33 8.94 -8.89
N ARG A 43 17.79 9.07 -7.67
CA ARG A 43 16.82 8.12 -7.07
C ARG A 43 15.58 7.91 -7.96
N GLN A 44 15.33 8.83 -8.86
CA GLN A 44 14.15 8.79 -9.75
C GLN A 44 14.22 7.65 -10.77
N ARG A 45 15.40 7.37 -11.36
CA ARG A 45 15.52 6.31 -12.39
C ARG A 45 15.36 4.90 -11.83
N ALA A 46 15.80 4.67 -10.59
CA ALA A 46 15.59 3.39 -9.92
C ALA A 46 14.12 3.20 -9.49
N LEU A 47 13.41 4.29 -9.14
CA LEU A 47 12.00 4.25 -8.77
C LEU A 47 11.10 4.02 -9.99
N GLU A 48 11.44 4.55 -11.15
CA GLU A 48 10.69 4.32 -12.39
C GLU A 48 10.81 2.88 -12.89
N THR A 49 12.00 2.30 -12.83
CA THR A 49 12.23 0.89 -13.19
C THR A 49 11.54 -0.06 -12.23
N TYR A 50 11.53 0.24 -10.92
CA TYR A 50 10.80 -0.53 -9.92
C TYR A 50 9.28 -0.35 -10.03
N SER A 51 8.81 0.83 -10.42
CA SER A 51 7.38 1.11 -10.60
C SER A 51 6.79 0.40 -11.83
N LEU A 52 7.57 0.22 -12.88
CA LEU A 52 7.16 -0.51 -14.09
C LEU A 52 7.09 -2.04 -13.87
N VAL A 53 7.88 -2.56 -12.95
CA VAL A 53 7.99 -4.02 -12.70
C VAL A 53 6.96 -4.53 -11.68
N VAL A 54 6.41 -3.69 -10.82
CA VAL A 54 5.70 -4.16 -9.60
C VAL A 54 4.21 -3.87 -9.56
N ALA A 55 3.64 -3.09 -10.45
CA ALA A 55 2.21 -2.76 -10.38
C ALA A 55 1.45 -3.25 -11.62
N LEU A 56 0.37 -4.01 -11.37
CA LEU A 56 -0.68 -4.22 -12.39
C LEU A 56 -1.13 -2.84 -12.91
N ASN A 57 -1.24 -2.72 -14.24
CA ASN A 57 -1.69 -1.50 -14.90
C ASN A 57 -2.99 -0.99 -14.23
N HIS A 58 -3.09 0.31 -14.08
CA HIS A 58 -4.22 0.96 -13.42
C HIS A 58 -5.57 0.56 -14.01
N ALA A 59 -5.63 0.34 -15.32
CA ALA A 59 -6.81 -0.08 -16.04
C ALA A 59 -7.32 -1.48 -15.65
N VAL A 60 -6.40 -2.39 -15.32
CA VAL A 60 -6.71 -3.79 -14.94
C VAL A 60 -6.99 -3.96 -13.44
N ARG A 61 -7.01 -2.88 -12.66
CA ARG A 61 -7.24 -2.97 -11.20
C ARG A 61 -8.68 -2.69 -10.82
N LEU A 62 -9.30 -3.67 -10.17
CA LEU A 62 -10.57 -3.47 -9.49
C LEU A 62 -10.38 -2.54 -8.28
N ARG A 63 -11.10 -1.41 -8.22
CA ARG A 63 -10.87 -0.36 -7.21
C ARG A 63 -12.12 0.06 -6.45
N LYS A 64 -13.28 0.09 -7.10
CA LYS A 64 -14.53 0.54 -6.49
C LYS A 64 -15.04 -0.50 -5.49
N ASN A 65 -15.43 -0.06 -4.31
CA ASN A 65 -15.98 -0.94 -3.29
C ASN A 65 -17.27 -1.63 -3.75
N SER A 66 -18.09 -0.95 -4.54
CA SER A 66 -19.30 -1.52 -5.17
C SER A 66 -18.98 -2.74 -6.03
N ASP A 67 -17.90 -2.69 -6.84
CA ASP A 67 -17.50 -3.81 -7.67
C ASP A 67 -17.04 -5.00 -6.82
N PHE A 68 -16.28 -4.74 -5.74
CA PHE A 68 -15.89 -5.78 -4.78
C PHE A 68 -17.09 -6.44 -4.12
N GLN A 69 -18.09 -5.67 -3.73
CA GLN A 69 -19.31 -6.21 -3.11
C GLN A 69 -20.10 -7.05 -4.11
N ARG A 70 -20.27 -6.55 -5.34
CA ARG A 70 -20.96 -7.26 -6.41
C ARG A 70 -20.33 -8.62 -6.69
N VAL A 71 -19.02 -8.69 -6.90
CA VAL A 71 -18.32 -9.95 -7.16
C VAL A 71 -18.40 -10.90 -5.98
N LYS A 72 -18.35 -10.41 -4.74
CA LYS A 72 -18.46 -11.25 -3.55
C LYS A 72 -19.84 -11.82 -3.31
N GLN A 73 -20.89 -11.08 -3.64
CA GLN A 73 -22.27 -11.47 -3.37
C GLN A 73 -22.87 -12.31 -4.51
N GLN A 74 -22.52 -12.01 -5.75
CA GLN A 74 -23.14 -12.59 -6.94
C GLN A 74 -22.18 -13.47 -7.76
N GLY A 75 -20.88 -13.37 -7.51
CA GLY A 75 -19.87 -14.11 -8.26
C GLY A 75 -19.71 -15.57 -7.81
N HIS A 76 -19.10 -16.34 -8.66
CA HIS A 76 -18.61 -17.68 -8.32
C HIS A 76 -17.40 -17.57 -7.41
N ASN A 77 -17.17 -18.57 -6.56
CA ASN A 77 -15.99 -18.61 -5.72
C ASN A 77 -15.39 -20.03 -5.63
N ILE A 78 -14.07 -20.09 -5.49
CA ILE A 78 -13.33 -21.32 -5.19
C ILE A 78 -12.29 -21.01 -4.12
N VAL A 79 -12.08 -21.97 -3.25
CA VAL A 79 -11.22 -21.84 -2.07
C VAL A 79 -10.06 -22.83 -2.15
N SER A 80 -8.87 -22.38 -1.76
CA SER A 80 -7.69 -23.20 -1.46
C SER A 80 -7.23 -22.99 -0.02
N PRO A 81 -6.21 -23.70 0.44
CA PRO A 81 -5.58 -23.44 1.73
C PRO A 81 -4.95 -22.03 1.85
N LEU A 82 -4.44 -21.46 0.75
CA LEU A 82 -3.75 -20.18 0.74
C LEU A 82 -4.63 -19.03 0.28
N LEU A 83 -5.50 -19.25 -0.72
CA LEU A 83 -6.24 -18.22 -1.40
C LEU A 83 -7.72 -18.54 -1.52
N VAL A 84 -8.51 -17.50 -1.72
CA VAL A 84 -9.89 -17.59 -2.21
C VAL A 84 -9.97 -16.71 -3.45
N ILE A 85 -10.44 -17.24 -4.56
CA ILE A 85 -10.80 -16.44 -5.73
C ILE A 85 -12.31 -16.34 -5.84
N ALA A 86 -12.79 -15.14 -6.16
CA ALA A 86 -14.17 -14.90 -6.55
C ALA A 86 -14.17 -14.17 -7.90
N TRP A 87 -15.08 -14.54 -8.80
CA TRP A 87 -15.13 -13.92 -10.12
C TRP A 87 -16.55 -13.85 -10.66
N MET A 88 -16.76 -12.89 -11.55
CA MET A 88 -17.99 -12.77 -12.32
C MET A 88 -17.72 -12.08 -13.65
N PRO A 89 -18.53 -12.31 -14.68
CA PRO A 89 -18.48 -11.52 -15.90
C PRO A 89 -18.71 -10.04 -15.60
N ASN A 90 -18.06 -9.15 -16.38
CA ASN A 90 -18.30 -7.72 -16.33
C ASN A 90 -18.77 -7.23 -17.71
N GLU A 91 -19.30 -6.02 -17.77
CA GLU A 91 -19.77 -5.38 -19.01
C GLU A 91 -18.63 -4.71 -19.80
N ILE A 92 -17.41 -4.81 -19.28
CA ILE A 92 -16.21 -4.20 -19.85
C ILE A 92 -15.41 -5.32 -20.52
N SER A 93 -14.97 -5.15 -21.74
CA SER A 93 -14.19 -6.16 -22.48
C SER A 93 -12.84 -6.51 -21.81
N GLN A 94 -12.47 -5.81 -20.75
CA GLN A 94 -11.20 -5.97 -20.03
C GLN A 94 -11.36 -6.72 -18.71
N THR A 95 -10.45 -7.65 -18.45
CA THR A 95 -10.37 -8.33 -17.15
C THR A 95 -9.75 -7.43 -16.10
N ARG A 96 -10.44 -7.31 -14.95
CA ARG A 96 -9.97 -6.52 -13.81
C ARG A 96 -9.72 -7.40 -12.60
N VAL A 97 -8.67 -7.09 -11.84
CA VAL A 97 -8.25 -7.89 -10.68
C VAL A 97 -8.15 -7.03 -9.43
N GLY A 98 -8.71 -7.54 -8.34
CA GLY A 98 -8.65 -6.94 -7.01
C GLY A 98 -7.99 -7.85 -5.98
N PHE A 99 -7.15 -7.30 -5.10
CA PHE A 99 -6.49 -8.05 -4.03
C PHE A 99 -7.02 -7.66 -2.66
N VAL A 100 -7.38 -8.64 -1.86
CA VAL A 100 -7.86 -8.47 -0.48
C VAL A 100 -6.92 -9.20 0.48
N VAL A 101 -6.26 -8.45 1.35
CA VAL A 101 -5.46 -8.99 2.46
C VAL A 101 -5.95 -8.33 3.74
N SER A 102 -6.62 -9.11 4.59
CA SER A 102 -7.21 -8.61 5.84
C SER A 102 -6.17 -8.48 6.97
N LYS A 103 -6.50 -7.73 8.01
CA LYS A 103 -5.68 -7.63 9.23
C LYS A 103 -5.52 -9.00 9.95
N ARG A 104 -6.46 -9.94 9.73
CA ARG A 104 -6.37 -11.31 10.28
C ARG A 104 -5.29 -12.14 9.60
N VAL A 105 -4.99 -11.86 8.34
CA VAL A 105 -3.92 -12.54 7.56
C VAL A 105 -2.56 -12.01 7.97
N ALA A 106 -2.39 -10.69 8.02
CA ALA A 106 -1.16 -10.04 8.44
C ALA A 106 -1.48 -8.78 9.25
N LYS A 107 -0.94 -8.68 10.46
CA LYS A 107 -1.22 -7.57 11.39
C LYS A 107 -0.66 -6.25 10.86
N HIS A 108 0.59 -6.25 10.39
CA HIS A 108 1.28 -5.05 9.91
C HIS A 108 0.87 -4.68 8.48
N ALA A 109 0.77 -3.39 8.21
CA ALA A 109 0.42 -2.89 6.88
C ALA A 109 1.50 -3.24 5.84
N VAL A 110 2.76 -3.28 6.27
CA VAL A 110 3.91 -3.63 5.41
C VAL A 110 3.74 -5.05 4.86
N ASP A 111 3.43 -6.03 5.72
CA ASP A 111 3.25 -7.43 5.33
C ASP A 111 2.05 -7.59 4.38
N ARG A 112 0.94 -6.89 4.65
CA ARG A 112 -0.21 -6.89 3.76
C ARG A 112 0.13 -6.31 2.38
N ASN A 113 0.91 -5.25 2.33
CA ASN A 113 1.33 -4.64 1.07
C ASN A 113 2.34 -5.53 0.35
N HIS A 114 3.24 -6.18 1.07
CA HIS A 114 4.17 -7.16 0.51
C HIS A 114 3.41 -8.31 -0.16
N LEU A 115 2.48 -8.93 0.55
CA LEU A 115 1.66 -10.03 0.01
C LEU A 115 0.84 -9.60 -1.22
N LYS A 116 0.28 -8.39 -1.22
CA LYS A 116 -0.41 -7.83 -2.41
C LYS A 116 0.53 -7.65 -3.60
N ARG A 117 1.81 -7.30 -3.36
CA ARG A 117 2.81 -7.19 -4.43
C ARG A 117 3.14 -8.56 -5.02
N LEU A 118 3.35 -9.57 -4.17
CA LEU A 118 3.59 -10.94 -4.62
C LEU A 118 2.43 -11.47 -5.47
N LEU A 119 1.18 -11.29 -5.01
CA LEU A 119 -0.01 -11.68 -5.77
C LEU A 119 -0.14 -10.90 -7.08
N GLY A 120 0.24 -9.63 -7.09
CA GLY A 120 0.27 -8.79 -8.29
C GLY A 120 1.30 -9.27 -9.30
N GLU A 121 2.45 -9.75 -8.84
CA GLU A 121 3.52 -10.32 -9.66
C GLU A 121 3.04 -11.60 -10.35
N VAL A 122 2.49 -12.53 -9.59
CA VAL A 122 1.91 -13.78 -10.11
C VAL A 122 0.82 -13.48 -11.14
N MET A 123 -0.11 -12.58 -10.80
CA MET A 123 -1.22 -12.23 -11.69
C MET A 123 -0.77 -11.57 -13.00
N ARG A 124 0.33 -10.85 -12.98
CA ARG A 124 0.87 -10.24 -14.21
C ARG A 124 1.26 -11.30 -15.25
N GLY A 125 1.89 -12.38 -14.79
CA GLY A 125 2.22 -13.51 -15.68
C GLY A 125 1.00 -14.26 -16.20
N LEU A 126 -0.05 -14.36 -15.39
CA LEU A 126 -1.26 -15.12 -15.73
C LEU A 126 -2.30 -14.30 -16.51
N LEU A 127 -2.30 -12.99 -16.37
CA LEU A 127 -3.32 -12.10 -16.95
C LEU A 127 -3.50 -12.24 -18.48
N PRO A 128 -2.42 -12.38 -19.31
CA PRO A 128 -2.56 -12.57 -20.75
C PRO A 128 -3.29 -13.86 -21.15
N HIS A 129 -3.33 -14.84 -20.26
CA HIS A 129 -3.93 -16.15 -20.49
C HIS A 129 -5.37 -16.25 -19.95
N LEU A 130 -5.89 -15.16 -19.37
CA LEU A 130 -7.26 -15.10 -18.87
C LEU A 130 -8.22 -14.57 -19.94
N PRO A 131 -9.46 -15.06 -19.95
CA PRO A 131 -10.49 -14.48 -20.84
C PRO A 131 -10.75 -13.02 -20.48
N GLY A 132 -11.10 -12.22 -21.48
CA GLY A 132 -11.52 -10.83 -21.28
C GLY A 132 -12.91 -10.72 -20.63
N GLY A 133 -13.21 -9.54 -20.08
CA GLY A 133 -14.56 -9.26 -19.59
C GLY A 133 -14.91 -9.88 -18.24
N ILE A 134 -13.94 -10.06 -17.34
CA ILE A 134 -14.16 -10.69 -16.02
C ILE A 134 -13.60 -9.80 -14.91
N ASP A 135 -14.33 -9.70 -13.82
CA ASP A 135 -13.85 -9.15 -12.55
C ASP A 135 -13.42 -10.30 -11.64
N ILE A 136 -12.18 -10.29 -11.19
CA ILE A 136 -11.60 -11.30 -10.31
C ILE A 136 -11.14 -10.67 -9.00
N ILE A 137 -11.51 -11.27 -7.87
CA ILE A 137 -11.02 -10.90 -6.53
C ILE A 137 -10.21 -12.06 -5.98
N ILE A 138 -8.97 -11.75 -5.59
CA ILE A 138 -8.08 -12.69 -4.93
C ILE A 138 -7.95 -12.28 -3.46
N SER A 139 -8.45 -13.13 -2.58
CA SER A 139 -8.41 -12.92 -1.13
C SER A 139 -7.41 -13.86 -0.49
N ALA A 140 -6.42 -13.31 0.20
CA ALA A 140 -5.43 -14.11 0.93
C ALA A 140 -6.04 -14.69 2.21
N ARG A 141 -5.68 -15.94 2.52
CA ARG A 141 -5.96 -16.62 3.80
C ARG A 141 -4.73 -16.59 4.70
N GLN A 142 -4.89 -16.98 5.94
CA GLN A 142 -3.83 -16.88 6.95
C GLN A 142 -2.53 -17.59 6.56
N LYS A 143 -2.64 -18.77 5.96
CA LYS A 143 -1.48 -19.54 5.50
C LYS A 143 -0.70 -18.88 4.35
N ALA A 144 -1.29 -17.92 3.63
CA ALA A 144 -0.60 -17.19 2.56
C ALA A 144 0.46 -16.21 3.08
N ASN A 145 0.41 -15.83 4.37
CA ASN A 145 1.36 -14.86 4.93
C ASN A 145 2.80 -15.38 4.97
N THR A 146 2.99 -16.67 5.03
CA THR A 146 4.31 -17.34 5.07
C THR A 146 4.68 -17.98 3.73
N ALA A 147 3.82 -17.88 2.72
CA ALA A 147 4.05 -18.48 1.43
C ALA A 147 5.00 -17.64 0.57
N ASN A 148 5.90 -18.29 -0.15
CA ASN A 148 6.76 -17.66 -1.14
C ASN A 148 6.04 -17.48 -2.48
N LEU A 149 6.66 -16.74 -3.41
CA LEU A 149 6.11 -16.43 -4.73
C LEU A 149 5.71 -17.71 -5.50
N ALA A 150 6.60 -18.71 -5.57
CA ALA A 150 6.36 -19.94 -6.32
C ALA A 150 5.18 -20.76 -5.77
N THR A 151 5.00 -20.77 -4.44
CA THR A 151 3.86 -21.43 -3.80
C THR A 151 2.55 -20.72 -4.08
N LEU A 152 2.54 -19.39 -4.05
CA LEU A 152 1.37 -18.56 -4.40
C LEU A 152 1.01 -18.72 -5.88
N GLU A 153 2.00 -18.77 -6.76
CA GLU A 153 1.81 -18.97 -8.19
C GLU A 153 1.17 -20.32 -8.49
N ARG A 154 1.71 -21.39 -7.91
CA ARG A 154 1.15 -22.75 -8.07
C ARG A 154 -0.28 -22.84 -7.58
N ASP A 155 -0.57 -22.29 -6.40
CA ASP A 155 -1.91 -22.30 -5.80
C ASP A 155 -2.90 -21.49 -6.64
N LEU A 156 -2.52 -20.30 -7.07
CA LEU A 156 -3.36 -19.42 -7.88
C LEU A 156 -3.63 -20.02 -9.27
N THR A 157 -2.60 -20.58 -9.93
CA THR A 157 -2.75 -21.28 -11.21
C THR A 157 -3.71 -22.45 -11.09
N THR A 158 -3.58 -23.24 -10.03
CA THR A 158 -4.49 -24.36 -9.75
C THR A 158 -5.94 -23.89 -9.56
N LEU A 159 -6.15 -22.80 -8.82
CA LEU A 159 -7.48 -22.23 -8.60
C LEU A 159 -8.09 -21.72 -9.90
N LEU A 160 -7.32 -21.00 -10.72
CA LEU A 160 -7.80 -20.46 -12.00
C LEU A 160 -8.14 -21.55 -13.00
N ARG A 161 -7.38 -22.65 -13.04
CA ARG A 161 -7.71 -23.85 -13.84
C ARG A 161 -8.99 -24.53 -13.35
N ARG A 162 -9.15 -24.71 -12.05
CA ARG A 162 -10.38 -25.26 -11.45
C ARG A 162 -11.60 -24.37 -11.71
N ALA A 163 -11.40 -23.05 -11.79
CA ALA A 163 -12.44 -22.09 -12.19
C ALA A 163 -12.72 -22.09 -13.70
N ARG A 164 -11.97 -22.85 -14.50
CA ARG A 164 -12.01 -22.83 -15.98
C ARG A 164 -11.75 -21.45 -16.58
N LEU A 165 -10.93 -20.65 -15.89
CA LEU A 165 -10.48 -19.34 -16.34
C LEU A 165 -9.10 -19.38 -17.00
N LEU A 166 -8.36 -20.47 -16.80
CA LEU A 166 -7.11 -20.78 -17.49
C LEU A 166 -7.30 -22.08 -18.25
N GLU A 167 -6.92 -22.08 -19.53
CA GLU A 167 -6.89 -23.30 -20.32
C GLU A 167 -5.82 -24.26 -19.80
N THR A 168 -6.12 -25.55 -19.85
CA THR A 168 -5.16 -26.61 -19.53
C THR A 168 -4.34 -26.83 -20.79
N SER A 169 -3.11 -26.30 -20.82
CA SER A 169 -2.13 -26.63 -21.83
C SER A 169 -1.59 -28.03 -21.58
#